data_fba52cc03c2fdcd43b485395f09bdc9f
#
_entry.id   fba52cc03c2fdcd43b485395f09bdc9f
#
_cell.length_a   1.000
_cell.length_b   1.000
_cell.length_c   1.000
_cell.angle_alpha   90.00
_cell.angle_beta   90.00
_cell.angle_gamma   90.00
#
_symmetry.space_group_name_H-M   'P 1'
#
loop_
_entity.id
_entity.type
_entity.pdbx_description
1 polymer ?
#
loop_
_entity_poly.entity_id
_entity_poly.type
_entity_poly.pdbx_seq_one_letter_code
_entity_poly.pdbx_strand_id
1 'polypeptide(L)'
;ISKKRTSTVLIKKIAKDFKLNCGKLANTKYPVSRIDDNATLFDIVQNSLDETLMARGKIYTLYDEFGKLRLREPWKVNRLITSTTAESYDYKETIDDNVYNQIKLAYDNTKKGVQEIYMAKNSKYINKWGVLQYFDKIDSRKGAKLKVKALLKIYCKTGKTIKINNCFGDINVRAGCLVLVKLTIYGETISNYMLVDKVTHTFNNGQHLMDLELSGGDYDSSY
;
A
#
# COMPACT_ATOMS: atom_id res chain seq x y z
N ILE A 1 5.99 -6.08 -24.65
CA ILE A 1 5.88 -7.40 -23.99
C ILE A 1 7.09 -7.54 -23.07
N SER A 2 6.89 -7.34 -21.80
CA SER A 2 7.98 -7.45 -20.82
C SER A 2 8.05 -8.91 -20.33
N LYS A 3 8.99 -9.67 -20.86
CA LYS A 3 9.31 -11.00 -20.32
C LYS A 3 9.74 -10.86 -18.86
N LYS A 4 8.92 -11.31 -17.88
CA LYS A 4 9.25 -11.53 -16.45
C LYS A 4 10.32 -10.57 -15.88
N ARG A 5 10.03 -9.28 -15.86
CA ARG A 5 10.94 -8.27 -15.28
C ARG A 5 10.39 -7.80 -13.96
N THR A 6 11.26 -7.51 -12.99
CA THR A 6 10.85 -6.90 -11.72
C THR A 6 10.43 -5.45 -11.95
N SER A 7 9.55 -4.91 -11.08
CA SER A 7 9.15 -3.48 -11.13
C SER A 7 10.37 -2.55 -11.11
N THR A 8 11.44 -2.92 -10.39
CA THR A 8 12.72 -2.18 -10.39
C THR A 8 13.35 -2.09 -11.77
N VAL A 9 13.34 -3.19 -12.54
CA VAL A 9 13.90 -3.21 -13.91
C VAL A 9 13.01 -2.43 -14.86
N LEU A 10 11.69 -2.49 -14.67
CA LEU A 10 10.72 -1.71 -15.44
C LEU A 10 10.95 -0.21 -15.24
N ILE A 11 11.05 0.26 -14.00
CA ILE A 11 11.31 1.66 -13.67
C ILE A 11 12.63 2.13 -14.29
N LYS A 12 13.71 1.33 -14.19
CA LYS A 12 15.00 1.66 -14.80
C LYS A 12 14.90 1.79 -16.33
N LYS A 13 14.09 0.94 -16.98
CA LYS A 13 13.88 1.04 -18.42
C LYS A 13 13.16 2.33 -18.78
N ILE A 14 12.04 2.62 -18.11
CA ILE A 14 11.30 3.87 -18.32
C ILE A 14 12.21 5.09 -18.10
N ALA A 15 12.96 5.11 -17.00
CA ALA A 15 13.88 6.20 -16.72
C ALA A 15 14.93 6.39 -17.82
N LYS A 16 15.47 5.30 -18.36
CA LYS A 16 16.42 5.34 -19.49
C LYS A 16 15.77 5.89 -20.77
N ASP A 17 14.57 5.41 -21.09
CA ASP A 17 13.86 5.80 -22.32
C ASP A 17 13.47 7.30 -22.30
N PHE A 18 13.19 7.85 -21.10
CA PHE A 18 12.84 9.26 -20.88
C PHE A 18 13.99 10.11 -20.35
N LYS A 19 15.23 9.62 -20.33
CA LYS A 19 16.43 10.32 -19.86
C LYS A 19 16.30 10.87 -18.42
N LEU A 20 15.58 10.14 -17.55
CA LEU A 20 15.42 10.49 -16.14
C LEU A 20 16.56 9.90 -15.31
N ASN A 21 17.02 10.68 -14.33
CA ASN A 21 18.05 10.20 -13.40
C ASN A 21 17.45 9.22 -12.39
N CYS A 22 18.18 8.15 -12.10
CA CYS A 22 17.83 7.20 -11.04
C CYS A 22 18.78 7.35 -9.86
N GLY A 23 18.23 7.48 -8.67
CA GLY A 23 18.91 7.26 -7.42
C GLY A 23 18.88 5.78 -6.99
N LYS A 24 18.79 5.52 -5.69
CA LYS A 24 18.67 4.15 -5.15
C LYS A 24 17.27 3.60 -5.40
N LEU A 25 17.18 2.51 -6.18
CA LEU A 25 15.94 1.77 -6.43
C LEU A 25 15.98 0.43 -5.70
N ALA A 26 15.06 0.20 -4.76
CA ALA A 26 14.91 -1.07 -4.05
C ALA A 26 14.61 -2.20 -5.04
N ASN A 27 15.17 -3.39 -4.79
CA ASN A 27 14.87 -4.56 -5.61
C ASN A 27 13.57 -5.21 -5.16
N THR A 28 12.55 -5.15 -5.99
CA THR A 28 11.21 -5.71 -5.69
C THR A 28 11.19 -7.24 -5.72
N LYS A 29 12.22 -7.89 -6.29
CA LYS A 29 12.45 -9.35 -6.30
C LYS A 29 11.27 -10.19 -6.83
N TYR A 30 10.24 -9.60 -7.39
CA TYR A 30 9.10 -10.29 -7.96
C TYR A 30 9.01 -10.01 -9.46
N PRO A 31 9.07 -11.04 -10.32
CA PRO A 31 8.95 -10.87 -11.75
C PRO A 31 7.48 -10.68 -12.14
N VAL A 32 7.15 -9.51 -12.62
CA VAL A 32 5.84 -9.15 -13.16
C VAL A 32 5.78 -9.54 -14.65
N SER A 33 4.66 -10.06 -15.11
CA SER A 33 4.41 -10.38 -16.51
C SER A 33 3.02 -9.90 -16.89
N ARG A 34 2.96 -8.74 -17.53
CA ARG A 34 1.69 -8.15 -17.96
C ARG A 34 1.85 -7.39 -19.27
N ILE A 35 0.75 -7.14 -19.90
CA ILE A 35 0.60 -6.24 -21.05
C ILE A 35 -0.24 -5.08 -20.52
N ASP A 36 0.33 -3.87 -20.56
CA ASP A 36 -0.39 -2.64 -20.29
C ASP A 36 -0.65 -1.99 -21.64
N ASP A 37 -1.93 -1.81 -21.97
CA ASP A 37 -2.39 -1.15 -23.18
C ASP A 37 -3.16 0.10 -22.76
N ASN A 38 -2.93 1.19 -23.47
CA ASN A 38 -3.56 2.49 -23.21
C ASN A 38 -3.45 3.00 -21.75
N ALA A 39 -2.29 2.75 -21.12
CA ALA A 39 -2.01 3.12 -19.73
C ALA A 39 -0.90 4.18 -19.65
N THR A 40 -0.97 5.07 -18.66
CA THR A 40 0.12 6.01 -18.40
C THR A 40 1.36 5.28 -17.85
N LEU A 41 2.53 5.92 -17.90
CA LEU A 41 3.76 5.34 -17.32
C LEU A 41 3.63 5.13 -15.81
N PHE A 42 2.90 6.02 -15.11
CA PHE A 42 2.63 5.85 -13.68
C PHE A 42 1.71 4.66 -13.43
N ASP A 43 0.64 4.47 -14.22
CA ASP A 43 -0.23 3.30 -14.11
C ASP A 43 0.53 2.00 -14.32
N ILE A 44 1.42 1.97 -15.33
CA ILE A 44 2.26 0.79 -15.60
C ILE A 44 3.15 0.44 -14.40
N VAL A 45 3.78 1.46 -13.80
CA VAL A 45 4.61 1.27 -12.60
C VAL A 45 3.75 0.86 -11.41
N GLN A 46 2.65 1.58 -11.14
CA GLN A 46 1.74 1.29 -10.04
C GLN A 46 1.21 -0.15 -10.13
N ASN A 47 0.67 -0.52 -11.27
CA ASN A 47 0.17 -1.86 -11.53
C ASN A 47 1.23 -2.95 -11.26
N SER A 48 2.50 -2.68 -11.62
CA SER A 48 3.60 -3.63 -11.38
C SER A 48 3.96 -3.73 -9.88
N LEU A 49 3.84 -2.62 -9.15
CA LEU A 49 4.04 -2.58 -7.69
C LEU A 49 2.90 -3.26 -6.95
N ASP A 50 1.65 -3.09 -7.41
CA ASP A 50 0.47 -3.75 -6.86
C ASP A 50 0.55 -5.28 -7.01
N GLU A 51 1.00 -5.78 -8.18
CA GLU A 51 1.28 -7.21 -8.33
C GLU A 51 2.38 -7.70 -7.36
N THR A 52 3.39 -6.86 -7.13
CA THR A 52 4.45 -7.17 -6.15
C THR A 52 3.87 -7.20 -4.73
N LEU A 53 3.00 -6.25 -4.37
CA LEU A 53 2.30 -6.22 -3.10
C LEU A 53 1.45 -7.48 -2.90
N MET A 54 0.62 -7.84 -3.89
CA MET A 54 -0.23 -9.04 -3.84
C MET A 54 0.58 -10.33 -3.71
N ALA A 55 1.75 -10.39 -4.34
CA ALA A 55 2.59 -11.59 -4.33
C ALA A 55 3.49 -11.72 -3.10
N ARG A 56 3.93 -10.58 -2.53
CA ARG A 56 4.96 -10.55 -1.49
C ARG A 56 4.51 -9.89 -0.19
N GLY A 57 3.37 -9.20 -0.19
CA GLY A 57 2.90 -8.40 0.95
C GLY A 57 3.77 -7.18 1.25
N LYS A 58 4.55 -6.69 0.28
CA LYS A 58 5.46 -5.55 0.46
C LYS A 58 5.03 -4.36 -0.35
N ILE A 59 4.92 -3.22 0.32
CA ILE A 59 4.62 -1.92 -0.29
C ILE A 59 5.93 -1.27 -0.72
N TYR A 60 5.89 -0.58 -1.85
CA TYR A 60 7.00 0.25 -2.35
C TYR A 60 6.47 1.60 -2.80
N THR A 61 7.19 2.66 -2.47
CA THR A 61 6.88 4.02 -2.90
C THR A 61 7.92 4.49 -3.91
N LEU A 62 7.45 4.94 -5.08
CA LEU A 62 8.27 5.63 -6.08
C LEU A 62 8.07 7.14 -5.89
N TYR A 63 9.17 7.89 -5.79
CA TYR A 63 9.13 9.33 -5.64
C TYR A 63 10.37 9.99 -6.26
N ASP A 64 10.27 11.29 -6.47
CA ASP A 64 11.42 12.12 -6.84
C ASP A 64 12.19 12.58 -5.60
N GLU A 65 13.51 12.47 -5.65
CA GLU A 65 14.42 12.99 -4.65
C GLU A 65 15.45 13.90 -5.35
N PHE A 66 15.16 15.19 -5.39
CA PHE A 66 15.99 16.21 -6.03
C PHE A 66 16.43 15.85 -7.46
N GLY A 67 15.45 15.50 -8.31
CA GLY A 67 15.65 15.15 -9.71
C GLY A 67 16.15 13.72 -9.94
N LYS A 68 16.07 12.84 -8.92
CA LYS A 68 16.44 11.44 -9.04
C LYS A 68 15.29 10.56 -8.57
N LEU A 69 14.85 9.64 -9.43
CA LEU A 69 13.83 8.65 -9.06
C LEU A 69 14.34 7.73 -7.96
N ARG A 70 13.56 7.59 -6.90
CA ARG A 70 13.83 6.68 -5.78
C ARG A 70 12.69 5.69 -5.62
N LEU A 71 13.02 4.43 -5.37
CA LEU A 71 12.06 3.38 -4.99
C LEU A 71 12.50 2.78 -3.66
N ARG A 72 11.62 2.75 -2.66
CA ARG A 72 11.91 2.15 -1.35
C ARG A 72 10.67 1.60 -0.67
N GLU A 73 10.86 0.68 0.27
CA GLU A 73 9.83 0.27 1.23
C GLU A 73 9.53 1.44 2.19
N PRO A 74 8.35 1.51 2.82
CA PRO A 74 8.03 2.52 3.81
C PRO A 74 9.12 2.63 4.89
N TRP A 75 9.40 3.83 5.35
CA TRP A 75 10.46 4.07 6.33
C TRP A 75 9.95 4.92 7.49
N LYS A 76 10.43 4.65 8.67
CA LYS A 76 10.06 5.40 9.86
C LYS A 76 10.74 6.76 9.86
N VAL A 77 9.96 7.78 10.16
CA VAL A 77 10.44 9.11 10.52
C VAL A 77 10.27 9.27 12.03
N ASN A 78 11.26 9.84 12.69
CA ASN A 78 11.20 10.10 14.13
C ASN A 78 10.26 11.27 14.43
N ARG A 79 8.98 11.07 14.10
CA ARG A 79 7.91 12.04 14.31
C ARG A 79 6.74 11.38 15.05
N LEU A 80 6.41 11.94 16.21
CA LEU A 80 5.24 11.58 17.01
C LEU A 80 4.14 12.61 16.76
N ILE A 81 2.97 12.15 16.38
CA ILE A 81 1.75 12.94 16.23
C ILE A 81 0.83 12.62 17.42
N THR A 82 0.43 13.67 18.13
CA THR A 82 -0.49 13.60 19.29
C THR A 82 -1.59 14.64 19.17
N SER A 83 -2.60 14.56 19.99
CA SER A 83 -3.66 15.58 20.06
C SER A 83 -3.14 16.98 20.45
N THR A 84 -1.94 17.08 21.02
CA THR A 84 -1.32 18.36 21.40
C THR A 84 -0.41 18.92 20.31
N THR A 85 -0.05 18.13 19.29
CA THR A 85 0.83 18.55 18.19
C THR A 85 0.07 18.87 16.91
N ALA A 86 -1.24 18.69 16.88
CA ALA A 86 -2.13 18.98 15.78
C ALA A 86 -3.31 19.82 16.24
N GLU A 87 -3.83 20.67 15.36
CA GLU A 87 -5.01 21.49 15.66
C GLU A 87 -6.29 20.63 15.69
N SER A 88 -6.42 19.75 14.73
CA SER A 88 -7.57 18.84 14.64
C SER A 88 -7.19 17.53 13.95
N TYR A 89 -8.00 16.50 14.19
CA TYR A 89 -7.90 15.23 13.48
C TYR A 89 -9.29 14.65 13.21
N ASP A 90 -9.41 13.96 12.08
CA ASP A 90 -10.60 13.19 11.70
C ASP A 90 -10.19 11.73 11.50
N TYR A 91 -10.79 10.83 12.29
CA TYR A 91 -10.54 9.39 12.24
C TYR A 91 -11.70 8.65 11.60
N LYS A 92 -11.41 7.86 10.61
CA LYS A 92 -12.37 6.97 9.97
C LYS A 92 -11.88 5.52 10.03
N GLU A 93 -12.73 4.62 10.50
CA GLU A 93 -12.55 3.19 10.37
C GLU A 93 -13.71 2.62 9.56
N THR A 94 -13.41 1.86 8.52
CA THR A 94 -14.43 1.33 7.60
C THR A 94 -14.12 -0.10 7.20
N ILE A 95 -15.18 -0.82 6.84
CA ILE A 95 -15.12 -2.13 6.19
C ILE A 95 -15.66 -2.08 4.74
N ASP A 96 -16.05 -0.89 4.26
CA ASP A 96 -16.73 -0.74 2.96
C ASP A 96 -15.73 -0.74 1.79
N ASP A 97 -14.49 -0.27 2.02
CA ASP A 97 -13.50 -0.10 0.98
C ASP A 97 -12.37 -1.13 1.09
N ASN A 98 -12.24 -2.01 0.10
CA ASN A 98 -11.14 -2.98 -0.03
C ASN A 98 -10.94 -3.89 1.20
N VAL A 99 -12.00 -4.16 1.96
CA VAL A 99 -11.99 -5.09 3.09
C VAL A 99 -12.71 -6.38 2.70
N TYR A 100 -11.98 -7.48 2.71
CA TYR A 100 -12.53 -8.78 2.33
C TYR A 100 -12.11 -9.84 3.35
N ASN A 101 -13.09 -10.57 3.90
CA ASN A 101 -12.84 -11.65 4.85
C ASN A 101 -12.94 -13.05 4.22
N GLN A 102 -13.23 -13.11 2.92
CA GLN A 102 -13.21 -14.30 2.09
C GLN A 102 -12.58 -13.98 0.73
N ILE A 103 -11.59 -14.75 0.34
CA ILE A 103 -10.92 -14.65 -0.97
C ILE A 103 -11.25 -15.89 -1.76
N LYS A 104 -11.77 -15.72 -2.99
CA LYS A 104 -12.07 -16.78 -3.93
C LYS A 104 -11.33 -16.52 -5.24
N LEU A 105 -10.43 -17.43 -5.62
CA LEU A 105 -9.75 -17.38 -6.92
C LEU A 105 -10.20 -18.55 -7.78
N ALA A 106 -10.49 -18.27 -9.04
CA ALA A 106 -10.91 -19.28 -10.02
C ALA A 106 -9.83 -19.47 -11.09
N TYR A 107 -9.54 -20.72 -11.44
CA TYR A 107 -8.66 -21.09 -12.52
C TYR A 107 -9.41 -21.98 -13.52
N ASP A 108 -9.51 -21.54 -14.76
CA ASP A 108 -10.14 -22.33 -15.83
C ASP A 108 -9.13 -23.35 -16.37
N ASN A 109 -9.26 -24.60 -15.94
CA ASN A 109 -8.40 -25.69 -16.40
C ASN A 109 -8.93 -26.25 -17.72
N THR A 110 -8.51 -25.64 -18.83
CA THR A 110 -8.94 -26.03 -20.18
C THR A 110 -8.57 -27.48 -20.54
N LYS A 111 -7.49 -28.02 -19.95
CA LYS A 111 -7.07 -29.42 -20.19
C LYS A 111 -8.04 -30.44 -19.58
N LYS A 112 -8.70 -30.08 -18.49
CA LYS A 112 -9.64 -30.94 -17.77
C LYS A 112 -11.10 -30.56 -18.01
N GLY A 113 -11.37 -29.44 -18.67
CA GLY A 113 -12.71 -28.92 -18.89
C GLY A 113 -13.42 -28.48 -17.59
N VAL A 114 -12.69 -28.16 -16.53
CA VAL A 114 -13.25 -27.80 -15.21
C VAL A 114 -12.66 -26.51 -14.67
N GLN A 115 -13.44 -25.80 -13.87
CA GLN A 115 -12.98 -24.64 -13.12
C GLN A 115 -12.51 -25.08 -11.72
N GLU A 116 -11.25 -24.86 -11.42
CA GLU A 116 -10.67 -25.10 -10.10
C GLU A 116 -10.85 -23.86 -9.23
N ILE A 117 -11.37 -24.03 -8.01
CA ILE A 117 -11.62 -22.96 -7.05
C ILE A 117 -10.64 -23.05 -5.90
N TYR A 118 -9.97 -21.94 -5.59
CA TYR A 118 -9.10 -21.77 -4.44
C TYR A 118 -9.72 -20.74 -3.51
N MET A 119 -9.89 -21.08 -2.23
CA MET A 119 -10.56 -20.22 -1.26
C MET A 119 -9.79 -20.15 0.06
N ALA A 120 -9.78 -18.96 0.65
CA ALA A 120 -9.38 -18.74 2.03
C ALA A 120 -10.40 -17.80 2.70
N LYS A 121 -10.72 -18.04 3.97
CA LYS A 121 -11.68 -17.23 4.72
C LYS A 121 -11.24 -17.03 6.17
N ASN A 122 -11.70 -15.95 6.79
CA ASN A 122 -11.52 -15.67 8.21
C ASN A 122 -12.88 -15.71 8.91
N SER A 123 -13.18 -16.82 9.59
CA SER A 123 -14.48 -17.05 10.21
C SER A 123 -14.79 -16.04 11.33
N LYS A 124 -13.78 -15.56 12.08
CA LYS A 124 -13.96 -14.54 13.13
C LYS A 124 -14.58 -13.26 12.55
N TYR A 125 -14.03 -12.78 11.44
CA TYR A 125 -14.51 -11.55 10.80
C TYR A 125 -15.78 -11.78 9.97
N ILE A 126 -15.98 -12.98 9.43
CA ILE A 126 -17.28 -13.35 8.80
C ILE A 126 -18.41 -13.28 9.83
N ASN A 127 -18.20 -13.81 11.04
CA ASN A 127 -19.19 -13.73 12.11
C ASN A 127 -19.48 -12.30 12.58
N LYS A 128 -18.48 -11.40 12.47
CA LYS A 128 -18.61 -10.00 12.90
C LYS A 128 -19.26 -9.09 11.85
N TRP A 129 -18.94 -9.29 10.57
CA TRP A 129 -19.25 -8.34 9.49
C TRP A 129 -20.09 -8.97 8.36
N GLY A 130 -20.43 -10.25 8.44
CA GLY A 130 -20.98 -10.99 7.30
C GLY A 130 -19.88 -11.37 6.31
N VAL A 131 -20.25 -11.92 5.17
CA VAL A 131 -19.32 -12.35 4.11
C VAL A 131 -18.99 -11.18 3.20
N LEU A 132 -17.75 -10.73 3.26
CA LEU A 132 -17.16 -9.76 2.33
C LEU A 132 -16.20 -10.51 1.42
N GLN A 133 -16.63 -10.83 0.19
CA GLN A 133 -15.87 -11.69 -0.71
C GLN A 133 -15.13 -10.92 -1.80
N TYR A 134 -13.82 -11.18 -1.92
CA TYR A 134 -13.04 -10.86 -3.11
C TYR A 134 -13.07 -12.04 -4.08
N PHE A 135 -13.33 -11.77 -5.34
CA PHE A 135 -13.29 -12.77 -6.42
C PHE A 135 -12.36 -12.29 -7.54
N ASP A 136 -11.52 -13.22 -8.04
CA ASP A 136 -10.66 -12.95 -9.19
C ASP A 136 -10.40 -14.24 -9.97
N LYS A 137 -10.11 -14.12 -11.27
CA LYS A 137 -9.64 -15.21 -12.12
C LYS A 137 -8.13 -15.16 -12.23
N ILE A 138 -7.50 -16.31 -12.19
CA ILE A 138 -6.05 -16.47 -12.28
C ILE A 138 -5.66 -17.30 -13.50
N ASP A 139 -4.60 -16.90 -14.17
CA ASP A 139 -4.09 -17.58 -15.39
C ASP A 139 -3.28 -18.84 -15.07
N SER A 140 -2.93 -19.06 -13.82
CA SER A 140 -2.13 -20.21 -13.40
C SER A 140 -2.51 -20.70 -12.01
N ARG A 141 -2.68 -22.02 -11.89
CA ARG A 141 -2.89 -22.69 -10.60
C ARG A 141 -1.64 -22.70 -9.71
N LYS A 142 -0.45 -22.43 -10.30
CA LYS A 142 0.82 -22.48 -9.55
C LYS A 142 0.81 -21.38 -8.46
N GLY A 143 0.89 -21.80 -7.19
CA GLY A 143 0.90 -20.89 -6.05
C GLY A 143 -0.47 -20.33 -5.67
N ALA A 144 -1.58 -20.73 -6.30
CA ALA A 144 -2.93 -20.20 -6.02
C ALA A 144 -3.33 -20.32 -4.54
N LYS A 145 -3.00 -21.45 -3.88
CA LYS A 145 -3.24 -21.65 -2.43
C LYS A 145 -2.46 -20.67 -1.54
N LEU A 146 -1.27 -20.28 -1.96
CA LEU A 146 -0.48 -19.26 -1.24
C LEU A 146 -1.03 -17.86 -1.52
N LYS A 147 -1.42 -17.59 -2.77
CA LYS A 147 -2.00 -16.31 -3.19
C LYS A 147 -3.30 -16.00 -2.42
N VAL A 148 -4.24 -16.95 -2.28
CA VAL A 148 -5.48 -16.70 -1.52
C VAL A 148 -5.20 -16.39 -0.04
N LYS A 149 -4.21 -17.05 0.59
CA LYS A 149 -3.83 -16.76 1.98
C LYS A 149 -3.16 -15.38 2.12
N ALA A 150 -2.30 -15.03 1.16
CA ALA A 150 -1.64 -13.72 1.14
C ALA A 150 -2.66 -12.58 0.95
N LEU A 151 -3.58 -12.71 -0.01
CA LEU A 151 -4.66 -11.76 -0.23
C LEU A 151 -5.56 -11.62 1.00
N LEU A 152 -5.91 -12.74 1.64
CA LEU A 152 -6.70 -12.68 2.88
C LEU A 152 -5.96 -11.92 3.98
N LYS A 153 -4.66 -12.09 4.14
CA LYS A 153 -3.84 -11.34 5.10
C LYS A 153 -3.80 -9.84 4.80
N ILE A 154 -3.79 -9.46 3.53
CA ILE A 154 -3.76 -8.06 3.08
C ILE A 154 -5.12 -7.40 3.31
N TYR A 155 -6.19 -8.03 2.85
CA TYR A 155 -7.52 -7.43 2.78
C TYR A 155 -8.40 -7.66 4.01
N CYS A 156 -8.09 -8.66 4.85
CA CYS A 156 -8.91 -8.95 6.04
C CYS A 156 -8.51 -8.08 7.23
N LYS A 157 -8.59 -6.76 7.04
CA LYS A 157 -8.31 -5.72 8.03
C LYS A 157 -9.24 -4.56 7.79
N THR A 158 -9.67 -3.88 8.87
CA THR A 158 -10.41 -2.62 8.72
C THR A 158 -9.52 -1.56 8.05
N GLY A 159 -10.10 -0.81 7.14
CA GLY A 159 -9.47 0.38 6.60
C GLY A 159 -9.46 1.48 7.65
N LYS A 160 -8.29 1.89 8.10
CA LYS A 160 -8.13 2.99 9.07
C LYS A 160 -7.48 4.16 8.36
N THR A 161 -8.11 5.32 8.44
CA THR A 161 -7.58 6.57 7.90
C THR A 161 -7.67 7.66 8.97
N ILE A 162 -6.65 8.51 9.01
CA ILE A 162 -6.64 9.70 9.87
C ILE A 162 -6.24 10.89 9.01
N LYS A 163 -7.07 11.93 9.01
CA LYS A 163 -6.69 13.25 8.51
C LYS A 163 -6.26 14.08 9.70
N ILE A 164 -5.13 14.75 9.58
CA ILE A 164 -4.57 15.60 10.61
C ILE A 164 -4.32 16.96 9.99
N ASN A 165 -4.83 18.01 10.63
CA ASN A 165 -4.69 19.36 10.11
C ASN A 165 -3.79 20.18 11.03
N ASN A 166 -3.00 21.05 10.40
CA ASN A 166 -2.13 22.03 11.04
C ASN A 166 -1.28 21.44 12.17
N CYS A 167 -0.65 20.28 11.95
CA CYS A 167 0.33 19.79 12.90
C CYS A 167 1.70 20.44 12.67
N PHE A 168 2.52 20.48 13.73
CA PHE A 168 3.89 21.03 13.62
C PHE A 168 4.67 20.34 12.51
N GLY A 169 5.27 21.14 11.62
CA GLY A 169 5.97 20.67 10.44
C GLY A 169 7.26 19.93 10.73
N ASP A 170 7.55 18.93 9.91
CA ASP A 170 8.84 18.23 9.84
C ASP A 170 9.14 17.95 8.36
N ILE A 171 10.19 18.52 7.82
CA ILE A 171 10.59 18.39 6.41
C ILE A 171 10.95 16.96 6.00
N ASN A 172 11.20 16.07 6.96
CA ASN A 172 11.48 14.66 6.70
C ASN A 172 10.21 13.83 6.47
N VAL A 173 9.04 14.37 6.85
CA VAL A 173 7.75 13.72 6.60
C VAL A 173 7.36 13.92 5.15
N ARG A 174 7.09 12.83 4.45
CA ARG A 174 6.64 12.84 3.05
C ARG A 174 5.82 11.59 2.76
N ALA A 175 5.05 11.61 1.68
CA ALA A 175 4.28 10.46 1.26
C ALA A 175 5.17 9.20 1.15
N GLY A 176 4.67 8.08 1.65
CA GLY A 176 5.37 6.79 1.72
C GLY A 176 6.21 6.57 2.99
N CYS A 177 6.37 7.56 3.88
CA CYS A 177 6.99 7.33 5.18
C CYS A 177 5.98 6.85 6.24
N LEU A 178 6.50 6.39 7.37
CA LEU A 178 5.73 5.97 8.54
C LEU A 178 5.96 6.98 9.66
N VAL A 179 4.86 7.49 10.22
CA VAL A 179 4.86 8.35 11.41
C VAL A 179 4.18 7.65 12.57
N LEU A 180 4.68 7.85 13.78
CA LEU A 180 4.04 7.32 14.98
C LEU A 180 2.88 8.24 15.37
N VAL A 181 1.67 7.70 15.40
CA VAL A 181 0.46 8.39 15.83
C VAL A 181 0.06 7.87 17.20
N LYS A 182 -0.13 8.79 18.17
CA LYS A 182 -0.67 8.48 19.50
C LYS A 182 -1.83 9.41 19.79
N LEU A 183 -3.04 8.92 19.58
CA LEU A 183 -4.28 9.66 19.77
C LEU A 183 -5.24 8.86 20.65
N THR A 184 -5.98 9.56 21.49
CA THR A 184 -7.10 8.97 22.24
C THR A 184 -8.40 9.32 21.53
N ILE A 185 -9.08 8.30 21.02
CA ILE A 185 -10.30 8.42 20.22
C ILE A 185 -11.38 7.59 20.89
N TYR A 186 -12.49 8.20 21.26
CA TYR A 186 -13.60 7.57 22.00
C TYR A 186 -13.17 6.77 23.24
N GLY A 187 -12.15 7.26 23.95
CA GLY A 187 -11.63 6.60 25.16
C GLY A 187 -10.59 5.52 24.90
N GLU A 188 -10.35 5.13 23.65
CA GLU A 188 -9.31 4.18 23.27
C GLU A 188 -8.06 4.91 22.76
N THR A 189 -6.89 4.46 23.21
CA THR A 189 -5.61 5.02 22.73
C THR A 189 -5.10 4.24 21.54
N ILE A 190 -5.03 4.89 20.39
CA ILE A 190 -4.34 4.39 19.19
C ILE A 190 -2.86 4.80 19.34
N SER A 191 -1.95 3.83 19.29
CA SER A 191 -0.50 4.07 19.33
C SER A 191 0.18 3.17 18.31
N ASN A 192 0.19 3.60 17.04
CA ASN A 192 0.66 2.81 15.91
C ASN A 192 1.44 3.64 14.90
N TYR A 193 2.32 2.99 14.14
CA TYR A 193 2.86 3.58 12.92
C TYR A 193 1.82 3.58 11.82
N MET A 194 1.62 4.73 11.19
CA MET A 194 0.72 4.90 10.05
C MET A 194 1.49 5.38 8.83
N LEU A 195 1.06 4.91 7.67
CA LEU A 195 1.63 5.32 6.39
C LEU A 195 1.11 6.73 6.04
N VAL A 196 2.00 7.59 5.65
CA VAL A 196 1.66 8.91 5.10
C VAL A 196 1.29 8.71 3.63
N ASP A 197 0.01 8.84 3.31
CA ASP A 197 -0.48 8.77 1.92
C ASP A 197 -0.29 10.12 1.23
N LYS A 198 -0.55 11.22 1.98
CA LYS A 198 -0.40 12.57 1.49
C LYS A 198 0.08 13.49 2.61
N VAL A 199 0.93 14.43 2.28
CA VAL A 199 1.35 15.52 3.15
C VAL A 199 1.37 16.83 2.37
N THR A 200 0.82 17.88 2.99
CA THR A 200 0.93 19.26 2.51
C THR A 200 1.72 20.05 3.53
N HIS A 201 2.83 20.63 3.12
CA HIS A 201 3.65 21.49 3.96
C HIS A 201 3.31 22.95 3.69
N THR A 202 3.00 23.70 4.73
CA THR A 202 2.71 25.14 4.68
C THR A 202 3.77 25.91 5.45
N PHE A 203 4.44 26.82 4.77
CA PHE A 203 5.43 27.72 5.37
C PHE A 203 4.88 29.13 5.30
N ASN A 204 4.60 29.72 6.46
CA ASN A 204 4.06 31.07 6.57
C ASN A 204 4.59 31.77 7.81
N ASN A 205 5.05 33.03 7.67
CA ASN A 205 5.53 33.87 8.77
C ASN A 205 6.51 33.18 9.72
N GLY A 206 7.46 32.41 9.19
CA GLY A 206 8.44 31.68 9.98
C GLY A 206 7.90 30.41 10.67
N GLN A 207 6.64 30.09 10.48
CA GLN A 207 6.04 28.84 10.95
C GLN A 207 6.04 27.79 9.85
N HIS A 208 6.22 26.54 10.24
CA HIS A 208 6.08 25.39 9.36
C HIS A 208 5.03 24.45 9.95
N LEU A 209 3.92 24.32 9.23
CA LEU A 209 2.81 23.41 9.55
C LEU A 209 2.67 22.36 8.46
N MET A 210 1.99 21.27 8.77
CA MET A 210 1.66 20.25 7.78
C MET A 210 0.28 19.65 8.03
N ASP A 211 -0.40 19.33 6.90
CA ASP A 211 -1.61 18.52 6.87
C ASP A 211 -1.26 17.14 6.38
N LEU A 212 -1.80 16.11 7.04
CA LEU A 212 -1.49 14.71 6.77
C LEU A 212 -2.76 13.92 6.46
N GLU A 213 -2.68 13.07 5.44
CA GLU A 213 -3.60 11.96 5.25
C GLU A 213 -2.83 10.67 5.51
N LEU A 214 -3.29 9.92 6.51
CA LEU A 214 -2.62 8.72 7.00
C LEU A 214 -3.51 7.51 6.84
N SER A 215 -2.91 6.36 6.50
CA SER A 215 -3.62 5.09 6.41
C SER A 215 -2.92 3.96 7.14
N GLY A 216 -3.68 2.87 7.38
CA GLY A 216 -3.18 1.70 8.07
C GLY A 216 -3.30 1.81 9.59
N GLY A 217 -2.27 1.39 10.33
CA GLY A 217 -2.29 1.32 11.80
C GLY A 217 -1.86 -0.04 12.32
N ASP A 218 -1.52 -0.96 11.41
CA ASP A 218 -1.00 -2.30 11.72
C ASP A 218 0.43 -2.47 11.19
N TYR A 219 1.14 -1.36 10.94
CA TYR A 219 2.56 -1.42 10.62
C TYR A 219 3.33 -1.69 11.90
N ASP A 220 3.58 -2.97 12.14
CA ASP A 220 4.35 -3.45 13.29
C ASP A 220 5.78 -2.89 13.25
N SER A 221 6.42 -2.90 14.42
CA SER A 221 7.79 -2.43 14.67
C SER A 221 8.88 -3.12 13.83
N SER A 222 8.51 -4.06 12.96
CA SER A 222 9.44 -4.86 12.14
C SER A 222 9.75 -4.29 10.74
N TYR A 223 9.31 -3.07 10.40
CA TYR A 223 9.69 -2.37 9.17
C TYR A 223 10.81 -1.37 9.40
#